data_dcb6415c237634a56d16dbcc948b7e87
#
_entry.id   dcb6415c237634a56d16dbcc948b7e87
#
_cell.length_a   1.000
_cell.length_b   1.000
_cell.length_c   1.000
_cell.angle_alpha   90.00
_cell.angle_beta   90.00
_cell.angle_gamma   90.00
#
_symmetry.space_group_name_H-M   'P 1'
#
loop_
_entity.id
_entity.type
_entity.pdbx_description
1 polymer ?
#
loop_
_entity_poly.entity_id
_entity_poly.type
_entity_poly.pdbx_seq_one_letter_code
_entity_poly.pdbx_strand_id
1 'polypeptide(L)'
;MKAVLIVYNQALTEKVEYMLDRLDIRGFTQWETVFGRGSKTGEPRMGTHTWPEMNSATLSIVDDTMVDVILEKVVKMDSINEEVGVRAFVWDILKST
;
A
#
# COMPACT_ATOMS: atom_id res chain seq x y z
N MET A 1 17.23 -3.11 7.44
CA MET A 1 16.40 -2.26 6.56
C MET A 1 15.49 -3.09 5.69
N LYS A 2 14.25 -2.72 5.62
CA LYS A 2 13.23 -3.43 4.84
C LYS A 2 12.56 -2.48 3.87
N ALA A 3 12.17 -3.00 2.71
CA ALA A 3 11.29 -2.31 1.79
C ALA A 3 9.87 -2.75 2.09
N VAL A 4 8.96 -1.78 2.20
CA VAL A 4 7.54 -2.05 2.37
C VAL A 4 6.80 -1.41 1.19
N LEU A 5 6.18 -2.26 0.39
CA LEU A 5 5.35 -1.82 -0.73
C LEU A 5 3.89 -1.97 -0.33
N ILE A 6 3.16 -0.87 -0.34
CA ILE A 6 1.73 -0.87 -0.06
C ILE A 6 1.01 -0.57 -1.37
N VAL A 7 0.11 -1.46 -1.76
CA VAL A 7 -0.72 -1.30 -2.96
C VAL A 7 -2.17 -1.22 -2.50
N TYR A 8 -2.87 -0.21 -2.93
CA TYR A 8 -4.19 0.09 -2.39
C TYR A 8 -5.08 0.77 -3.44
N ASN A 9 -6.39 0.70 -3.21
CA ASN A 9 -7.33 1.47 -4.01
C ASN A 9 -7.00 2.95 -3.87
N GLN A 10 -6.98 3.68 -4.97
CA GLN A 10 -6.62 5.10 -4.99
C GLN A 10 -7.43 5.95 -4.00
N ALA A 11 -8.66 5.54 -3.71
CA ALA A 11 -9.50 6.20 -2.72
C ALA A 11 -8.92 6.18 -1.29
N LEU A 12 -7.97 5.27 -1.01
CA LEU A 12 -7.33 5.17 0.30
C LEU A 12 -6.04 6.00 0.42
N THR A 13 -5.66 6.76 -0.61
CA THR A 13 -4.39 7.48 -0.63
C THR A 13 -4.16 8.33 0.62
N GLU A 14 -5.15 9.14 1.00
CA GLU A 14 -5.02 10.00 2.18
C GLU A 14 -4.87 9.20 3.47
N LYS A 15 -5.57 8.08 3.58
CA LYS A 15 -5.47 7.21 4.77
C LYS A 15 -4.11 6.55 4.87
N VAL A 16 -3.54 6.13 3.74
CA VAL A 16 -2.19 5.55 3.72
C VAL A 16 -1.15 6.60 4.08
N GLU A 17 -1.24 7.79 3.50
CA GLU A 17 -0.34 8.89 3.83
C GLU A 17 -0.43 9.28 5.30
N TYR A 18 -1.64 9.37 5.84
CA TYR A 18 -1.87 9.66 7.25
C TYR A 18 -1.23 8.61 8.16
N MET A 19 -1.40 7.33 7.81
CA MET A 19 -0.78 6.24 8.57
C MET A 19 0.75 6.36 8.61
N LEU A 20 1.37 6.60 7.45
CA LEU A 20 2.82 6.76 7.38
C LEU A 20 3.28 7.95 8.20
N ASP A 21 2.57 9.06 8.13
CA ASP A 21 2.88 10.26 8.89
C ASP A 21 2.78 10.02 10.40
N ARG A 22 1.74 9.33 10.85
CA ARG A 22 1.54 9.00 12.26
C ARG A 22 2.62 8.07 12.80
N LEU A 23 3.21 7.25 11.96
CA LEU A 23 4.33 6.37 12.33
C LEU A 23 5.69 7.04 12.14
N ASP A 24 5.71 8.33 11.82
CA ASP A 24 6.90 9.11 11.54
C ASP A 24 7.74 8.53 10.38
N ILE A 25 7.08 7.91 9.43
CA ILE A 25 7.71 7.41 8.21
C ILE A 25 7.57 8.50 7.15
N ARG A 26 8.62 9.32 7.01
CA ARG A 26 8.58 10.49 6.14
C ARG A 26 9.09 10.23 4.74
N GLY A 27 9.99 9.26 4.58
CA GLY A 27 10.55 8.93 3.27
C GLY A 27 9.69 7.90 2.57
N PHE A 28 9.20 8.24 1.39
CA PHE A 28 8.47 7.29 0.56
C PHE A 28 8.51 7.70 -0.90
N THR A 29 8.29 6.72 -1.78
CA THR A 29 8.08 6.93 -3.21
C THR A 29 6.66 6.48 -3.52
N GLN A 30 5.91 7.29 -4.23
CA GLN A 30 4.51 7.01 -4.52
C GLN A 30 4.26 7.02 -6.02
N TRP A 31 3.48 6.05 -6.46
CA TRP A 31 2.91 6.00 -7.80
C TRP A 31 1.43 6.31 -7.66
N GLU A 32 1.00 7.40 -8.24
CA GLU A 32 -0.38 7.88 -8.12
C GLU A 32 -1.38 6.88 -8.71
N THR A 33 -1.02 6.29 -9.85
CA THR A 33 -1.90 5.36 -10.54
C THR A 33 -1.14 4.14 -11.01
N VAL A 34 -1.61 2.96 -10.55
CA VAL A 34 -1.16 1.66 -11.03
C VAL A 34 -2.40 0.81 -11.26
N PHE A 35 -2.27 -0.15 -12.16
CA PHE A 35 -3.40 -1.01 -12.54
C PHE A 35 -3.15 -2.43 -12.05
N GLY A 36 -4.23 -3.13 -11.72
CA GLY A 36 -4.07 -4.50 -11.27
C GLY A 36 -5.33 -5.10 -10.69
N ARG A 37 -5.16 -6.28 -10.16
CA ARG A 37 -6.19 -7.04 -9.47
C ARG A 37 -5.57 -7.63 -8.21
N GLY A 38 -6.21 -7.41 -7.06
CA GLY A 38 -5.68 -7.82 -5.76
C GLY A 38 -5.79 -9.30 -5.44
N SER A 39 -6.62 -10.04 -6.17
CA SER A 39 -6.82 -11.48 -5.97
C SER A 39 -7.44 -12.11 -7.21
N LYS A 40 -7.53 -13.44 -7.21
CA LYS A 40 -8.15 -14.17 -8.33
C LYS A 40 -9.63 -13.82 -8.54
N THR A 41 -10.33 -13.47 -7.47
CA THR A 41 -11.76 -13.19 -7.49
C THR A 41 -12.08 -11.71 -7.33
N GLY A 42 -11.08 -10.87 -7.05
CA GLY A 42 -11.27 -9.45 -6.92
C GLY A 42 -11.53 -8.77 -8.25
N GLU A 43 -12.22 -7.65 -8.21
CA GLU A 43 -12.45 -6.86 -9.41
C GLU A 43 -11.16 -6.20 -9.89
N PRO A 44 -10.88 -6.22 -11.20
CA PRO A 44 -9.74 -5.50 -11.74
C PRO A 44 -9.85 -3.99 -11.48
N ARG A 45 -8.71 -3.33 -11.28
CA ARG A 45 -8.63 -1.88 -11.14
C ARG A 45 -7.77 -1.36 -12.26
N MET A 46 -8.42 -1.05 -13.38
CA MET A 46 -7.75 -0.78 -14.65
C MET A 46 -8.03 0.63 -15.19
N GLY A 47 -8.85 1.42 -14.50
CA GLY A 47 -9.20 2.76 -14.95
C GLY A 47 -9.98 2.79 -16.26
N THR A 48 -10.69 1.70 -16.59
CA THR A 48 -11.45 1.59 -17.85
C THR A 48 -12.94 1.82 -17.59
N HIS A 49 -13.72 1.90 -18.66
CA HIS A 49 -15.17 2.03 -18.56
C HIS A 49 -15.80 0.87 -17.77
N THR A 50 -15.33 -0.35 -18.00
CA THR A 50 -15.84 -1.54 -17.30
C THR A 50 -15.29 -1.63 -15.88
N TRP A 51 -14.01 -1.29 -15.69
CA TRP A 51 -13.32 -1.36 -14.42
C TRP A 51 -12.71 0.01 -14.09
N PRO A 52 -13.54 0.98 -13.62
CA PRO A 52 -13.10 2.38 -13.49
C PRO A 52 -12.15 2.63 -12.31
N GLU A 53 -12.17 1.79 -11.28
CA GLU A 53 -11.29 1.98 -10.13
C GLU A 53 -9.83 1.78 -10.51
N MET A 54 -8.96 2.44 -9.76
CA MET A 54 -7.51 2.39 -9.95
C MET A 54 -6.83 2.15 -8.60
N ASN A 55 -5.60 1.66 -8.64
CA ASN A 55 -4.75 1.54 -7.48
C ASN A 55 -3.72 2.65 -7.45
N SER A 56 -3.19 2.89 -6.26
CA SER A 56 -1.96 3.62 -6.01
C SER A 56 -0.97 2.68 -5.33
N ALA A 57 0.29 3.03 -5.34
CA ALA A 57 1.32 2.26 -4.66
C ALA A 57 2.28 3.20 -3.94
N THR A 58 2.74 2.81 -2.76
CA THR A 58 3.71 3.57 -1.98
C THR A 58 4.80 2.63 -1.49
N LEU A 59 6.04 3.01 -1.72
CA LEU A 59 7.21 2.25 -1.28
C LEU A 59 7.96 3.06 -0.24
N SER A 60 8.21 2.45 0.91
CA SER A 60 9.03 3.04 1.98
C SER A 60 10.13 2.08 2.39
N ILE A 61 11.30 2.62 2.70
CA ILE A 61 12.40 1.85 3.26
C ILE A 61 12.45 2.19 4.74
N VAL A 62 12.30 1.17 5.58
CA VAL A 62 12.10 1.37 7.03
C VAL A 62 13.03 0.46 7.84
N ASP A 63 13.20 0.79 9.12
CA ASP A 63 13.85 -0.10 10.06
C ASP A 63 13.02 -1.36 10.26
N ASP A 64 13.70 -2.46 10.54
CA ASP A 64 13.04 -3.75 10.79
C ASP A 64 11.97 -3.65 11.88
N THR A 65 12.20 -2.80 12.87
CA THR A 65 11.28 -2.59 14.00
C THR A 65 9.94 -1.98 13.57
N MET A 66 9.86 -1.38 12.40
CA MET A 66 8.64 -0.73 11.93
C MET A 66 7.71 -1.66 11.13
N VAL A 67 8.23 -2.81 10.72
CA VAL A 67 7.49 -3.71 9.81
C VAL A 67 6.18 -4.18 10.42
N ASP A 68 6.23 -4.74 11.61
CA ASP A 68 5.04 -5.33 12.23
C ASP A 68 3.94 -4.30 12.48
N VAL A 69 4.29 -3.10 12.91
CA VAL A 69 3.29 -2.06 13.15
C VAL A 69 2.66 -1.58 11.84
N ILE A 70 3.45 -1.48 10.76
CA ILE A 70 2.89 -1.12 9.45
C ILE A 70 1.91 -2.18 8.98
N LEU A 71 2.31 -3.46 9.04
CA LEU A 71 1.45 -4.56 8.60
C LEU A 71 0.17 -4.63 9.42
N GLU A 72 0.26 -4.39 10.72
CA GLU A 72 -0.91 -4.34 11.60
C GLU A 72 -1.90 -3.25 11.19
N LYS A 73 -1.39 -2.07 10.87
CA LYS A 73 -2.22 -0.96 10.42
C LYS A 73 -2.87 -1.25 9.06
N VAL A 74 -2.14 -1.88 8.16
CA VAL A 74 -2.67 -2.27 6.84
C VAL A 74 -3.79 -3.30 7.00
N VAL A 75 -3.62 -4.30 7.85
CA VAL A 75 -4.67 -5.29 8.14
C VAL A 75 -5.93 -4.60 8.66
N LYS A 76 -5.79 -3.64 9.54
CA LYS A 76 -6.94 -2.88 10.06
C LYS A 76 -7.67 -2.11 8.96
N MET A 77 -6.94 -1.45 8.07
CA MET A 77 -7.56 -0.73 6.94
C MET A 77 -8.34 -1.69 6.04
N ASP A 78 -7.76 -2.83 5.73
CA ASP A 78 -8.37 -3.83 4.86
C ASP A 78 -9.64 -4.42 5.48
N SER A 79 -9.64 -4.64 6.79
CA SER A 79 -10.79 -5.21 7.50
C SER A 79 -11.98 -4.27 7.61
N ILE A 80 -11.75 -2.96 7.61
CA ILE A 80 -12.83 -1.97 7.70
C ILE A 80 -13.62 -1.90 6.40
N ASN A 81 -12.94 -2.06 5.27
CA ASN A 81 -13.58 -1.98 3.96
C ASN A 81 -12.88 -2.92 2.96
N GLU A 82 -13.31 -4.18 2.97
CA GLU A 82 -12.74 -5.21 2.11
C GLU A 82 -12.86 -4.91 0.61
N GLU A 83 -13.90 -4.20 0.22
CA GLU A 83 -14.11 -3.84 -1.19
C GLU A 83 -13.07 -2.86 -1.69
N VAL A 84 -12.56 -2.03 -0.81
CA VAL A 84 -11.59 -1.01 -1.18
C VAL A 84 -10.20 -1.61 -1.38
N GLY A 85 -9.81 -2.56 -0.53
CA GLY A 85 -8.60 -3.37 -0.70
C GLY A 85 -7.28 -2.63 -0.49
N VAL A 86 -6.46 -3.17 0.40
CA VAL A 86 -5.08 -2.73 0.61
C VAL A 86 -4.22 -3.94 0.93
N ARG A 87 -3.01 -3.98 0.35
CA ARG A 87 -2.05 -5.06 0.58
C ARG A 87 -0.67 -4.46 0.81
N ALA A 88 0.13 -5.12 1.63
CA ALA A 88 1.51 -4.73 1.86
C ALA A 88 2.43 -5.92 1.70
N PHE A 89 3.60 -5.67 1.12
CA PHE A 89 4.62 -6.68 0.89
C PHE A 89 5.94 -6.16 1.44
N VAL A 90 6.71 -7.03 2.07
CA VAL A 90 7.96 -6.66 2.72
C VAL A 90 9.08 -7.56 2.23
N TRP A 91 10.24 -6.97 1.95
CA TRP A 91 11.45 -7.73 1.63
C TRP A 91 12.70 -7.01 2.12
N ASP A 92 13.79 -7.76 2.21
CA ASP A 92 15.08 -7.23 2.66
C ASP A 92 15.72 -6.32 1.63
N ILE A 93 16.32 -5.24 2.10
CA ILE A 93 17.21 -4.42 1.29
C ILE A 93 18.63 -4.90 1.54
N LEU A 94 19.24 -5.45 0.51
CA LEU A 94 20.61 -5.97 0.61
C LEU A 94 21.67 -4.87 0.58
N LYS A 95 21.45 -3.85 -0.23
CA LYS A 95 22.38 -2.72 -0.38
C LYS A 95 21.60 -1.48 -0.78
N SER A 96 22.09 -0.33 -0.35
CA SER A 96 21.60 0.97 -0.82
C SER A 96 22.74 1.98 -0.82
N THR A 97 22.51 3.10 -1.43
CA THR A 97 23.44 4.24 -1.34
C THR A 97 23.22 5.05 -0.10
#